data_b91edd79684c5e822ddb0aa8a9903275
#
_entry.id   b91edd79684c5e822ddb0aa8a9903275
#
_cell.length_a   1.000
_cell.length_b   1.000
_cell.length_c   1.000
_cell.angle_alpha   90.00
_cell.angle_beta   90.00
_cell.angle_gamma   90.00
#
_symmetry.space_group_name_H-M   'P 1'
#
loop_
_entity.id
_entity.type
_entity.pdbx_description
1 polymer ?
#
loop_
_entity_poly.entity_id
_entity_poly.type
_entity_poly.pdbx_seq_one_letter_code
_entity_poly.pdbx_strand_id
1 'polypeptide(L)'
;YRDGTEEIILTPHLAYAYGFDNPREKIENLFEEFRNIVWDVGIPIKLHLGCEFLYSSKESFEKHFKDITTLADTKYLLVEFYFDVNEDVILEAVESVLEKGCIPIIAHPERFEAFQTNTELAPRIIEMGGYLQMNKGSILGDYGSIVKDTVYDLLDRRLIHLVGSDAHNLRNRYPAMYESFEKVKTYFGSSYAKRIFNENPEKLLNGGKV
;
A
#
# COMPACT_ATOMS: atom_id res chain seq x y z
N TYR A 1 17.49 -1.85 -5.88
CA TYR A 1 18.54 -2.76 -5.40
C TYR A 1 19.69 -2.03 -4.67
N ARG A 2 20.26 -0.97 -5.27
CA ARG A 2 21.36 -0.19 -4.62
C ARG A 2 20.97 0.46 -3.30
N ASP A 3 19.69 0.64 -3.06
CA ASP A 3 19.09 1.17 -1.84
C ASP A 3 18.84 0.08 -0.76
N GLY A 4 19.17 -1.19 -1.04
CA GLY A 4 18.95 -2.32 -0.17
C GLY A 4 17.60 -3.01 -0.37
N THR A 5 16.82 -2.61 -1.38
CA THR A 5 15.56 -3.30 -1.73
C THR A 5 15.85 -4.60 -2.46
N GLU A 6 15.35 -5.72 -1.96
CA GLU A 6 15.57 -7.06 -2.52
C GLU A 6 14.33 -7.61 -3.22
N GLU A 7 13.14 -7.24 -2.76
CA GLU A 7 11.85 -7.68 -3.32
C GLU A 7 10.89 -6.50 -3.48
N ILE A 8 10.10 -6.49 -4.54
CA ILE A 8 9.11 -5.44 -4.84
C ILE A 8 7.80 -6.07 -5.28
N ILE A 9 6.69 -5.58 -4.73
CA ILE A 9 5.35 -5.84 -5.28
C ILE A 9 5.00 -4.65 -6.16
N LEU A 10 4.81 -4.88 -7.46
CA LEU A 10 4.34 -3.88 -8.41
C LEU A 10 2.81 -3.81 -8.32
N THR A 11 2.30 -2.61 -8.04
CA THR A 11 0.87 -2.37 -7.79
C THR A 11 0.31 -1.30 -8.73
N PRO A 12 0.22 -1.59 -10.05
CA PRO A 12 -0.39 -0.64 -10.97
C PRO A 12 -1.84 -0.35 -10.55
N HIS A 13 -2.27 0.91 -10.76
CA HIS A 13 -3.63 1.31 -10.45
C HIS A 13 -4.66 0.53 -11.25
N LEU A 14 -5.70 0.06 -10.57
CA LEU A 14 -6.96 -0.36 -11.14
C LEU A 14 -8.03 0.65 -10.71
N ALA A 15 -8.19 1.72 -11.50
CA ALA A 15 -8.96 2.90 -11.15
C ALA A 15 -9.73 3.42 -12.37
N TYR A 16 -10.81 2.71 -12.72
CA TYR A 16 -11.61 3.00 -13.91
C TYR A 16 -12.10 4.45 -13.98
N ALA A 17 -12.44 5.05 -12.84
CA ALA A 17 -12.89 6.44 -12.78
C ALA A 17 -11.82 7.45 -13.21
N TYR A 18 -10.53 7.08 -13.11
CA TYR A 18 -9.39 7.90 -13.57
C TYR A 18 -8.85 7.46 -14.94
N GLY A 19 -9.51 6.51 -15.61
CA GLY A 19 -9.06 5.98 -16.89
C GLY A 19 -7.93 4.95 -16.79
N PHE A 20 -7.60 4.48 -15.59
CA PHE A 20 -6.65 3.38 -15.38
C PHE A 20 -7.38 2.04 -15.48
N ASP A 21 -7.64 1.62 -16.72
CA ASP A 21 -8.23 0.33 -17.07
C ASP A 21 -7.10 -0.70 -17.22
N ASN A 22 -6.74 -1.30 -16.11
CA ASN A 22 -5.66 -2.27 -16.00
C ASN A 22 -6.16 -3.61 -15.41
N PRO A 23 -7.03 -4.34 -16.13
CA PRO A 23 -7.53 -5.63 -15.67
C PRO A 23 -6.40 -6.63 -15.52
N ARG A 24 -6.62 -7.66 -14.72
CA ARG A 24 -5.63 -8.69 -14.35
C ARG A 24 -4.85 -9.22 -15.53
N GLU A 25 -5.50 -9.67 -16.59
CA GLU A 25 -4.85 -10.24 -17.78
C GLU A 25 -3.83 -9.27 -18.42
N LYS A 26 -4.19 -7.99 -18.50
CA LYS A 26 -3.31 -6.96 -19.07
C LYS A 26 -2.05 -6.76 -18.24
N ILE A 27 -2.20 -6.63 -16.91
CA ILE A 27 -1.06 -6.38 -16.05
C ILE A 27 -0.18 -7.61 -15.87
N GLU A 28 -0.73 -8.82 -15.89
CA GLU A 28 0.03 -10.07 -15.87
C GLU A 28 0.96 -10.17 -17.10
N ASN A 29 0.47 -9.86 -18.30
CA ASN A 29 1.30 -9.85 -19.51
C ASN A 29 2.43 -8.81 -19.43
N LEU A 30 2.13 -7.57 -19.03
CA LEU A 30 3.12 -6.52 -18.87
C LEU A 30 4.14 -6.83 -17.77
N PHE A 31 3.70 -7.49 -16.70
CA PHE A 31 4.56 -7.93 -15.61
C PHE A 31 5.59 -8.95 -16.09
N GLU A 32 5.16 -9.96 -16.87
CA GLU A 32 6.07 -10.95 -17.44
C GLU A 32 7.11 -10.32 -18.38
N GLU A 33 6.70 -9.38 -19.22
CA GLU A 33 7.62 -8.62 -20.07
C GLU A 33 8.65 -7.85 -19.23
N PHE A 34 8.20 -7.13 -18.22
CA PHE A 34 9.07 -6.35 -17.35
C PHE A 34 10.01 -7.24 -16.52
N ARG A 35 9.51 -8.38 -16.02
CA ARG A 35 10.32 -9.35 -15.28
C ARG A 35 11.48 -9.90 -16.14
N ASN A 36 11.21 -10.21 -17.41
CA ASN A 36 12.23 -10.65 -18.33
C ASN A 36 13.28 -9.56 -18.58
N ILE A 37 12.88 -8.30 -18.75
CA ILE A 37 13.82 -7.18 -18.91
C ILE A 37 14.74 -7.07 -17.67
N VAL A 38 14.17 -7.14 -16.46
CA VAL A 38 14.94 -7.06 -15.21
C VAL A 38 15.93 -8.21 -15.08
N TRP A 39 15.52 -9.42 -15.51
CA TRP A 39 16.37 -10.59 -15.56
C TRP A 39 17.53 -10.42 -16.55
N ASP A 40 17.23 -9.98 -17.78
CA ASP A 40 18.22 -9.82 -18.85
C ASP A 40 19.30 -8.78 -18.54
N VAL A 41 18.93 -7.72 -17.82
CA VAL A 41 19.90 -6.71 -17.34
C VAL A 41 20.64 -7.13 -16.07
N GLY A 42 20.33 -8.31 -15.51
CA GLY A 42 21.03 -8.89 -14.36
C GLY A 42 20.82 -8.15 -13.04
N ILE A 43 19.66 -7.51 -12.83
CA ILE A 43 19.33 -6.87 -11.55
C ILE A 43 18.79 -7.95 -10.61
N PRO A 44 19.47 -8.26 -9.48
CA PRO A 44 19.06 -9.33 -8.57
C PRO A 44 17.95 -8.87 -7.61
N ILE A 45 16.79 -8.52 -8.17
CA ILE A 45 15.60 -8.12 -7.42
C ILE A 45 14.45 -9.07 -7.75
N LYS A 46 13.74 -9.53 -6.74
CA LYS A 46 12.53 -10.31 -6.95
C LYS A 46 11.34 -9.39 -7.17
N LEU A 47 10.55 -9.70 -8.18
CA LEU A 47 9.34 -8.97 -8.53
C LEU A 47 8.11 -9.82 -8.26
N HIS A 48 7.12 -9.19 -7.66
CA HIS A 48 5.79 -9.72 -7.44
C HIS A 48 4.77 -8.78 -8.06
N LEU A 49 3.59 -9.30 -8.38
CA LEU A 49 2.49 -8.54 -8.93
C LEU A 49 1.41 -8.33 -7.89
N GLY A 50 0.71 -7.21 -7.98
CA GLY A 50 -0.50 -6.87 -7.29
C GLY A 50 -1.23 -5.78 -8.07
N CYS A 51 -2.21 -5.15 -7.47
CA CYS A 51 -2.76 -3.89 -7.96
C CYS A 51 -3.14 -2.98 -6.79
N GLU A 52 -3.23 -1.69 -7.05
CA GLU A 52 -3.83 -0.71 -6.15
C GLU A 52 -5.24 -0.41 -6.68
N PHE A 53 -6.25 -0.92 -5.98
CA PHE A 53 -7.65 -0.81 -6.40
C PHE A 53 -8.29 0.45 -5.82
N LEU A 54 -8.82 1.33 -6.69
CA LEU A 54 -9.62 2.48 -6.27
C LEU A 54 -11.05 2.01 -5.91
N TYR A 55 -11.35 1.99 -4.62
CA TYR A 55 -12.68 1.70 -4.13
C TYR A 55 -13.55 2.97 -4.14
N SER A 56 -14.70 2.89 -4.77
CA SER A 56 -15.68 3.99 -4.80
C SER A 56 -17.03 3.61 -4.22
N SER A 57 -17.41 2.33 -4.30
CA SER A 57 -18.62 1.75 -3.72
C SER A 57 -18.55 0.23 -3.76
N LYS A 58 -19.38 -0.43 -2.94
CA LYS A 58 -19.57 -1.90 -2.96
C LYS A 58 -19.97 -2.41 -4.34
N GLU A 59 -20.89 -1.72 -5.03
CA GLU A 59 -21.31 -2.10 -6.38
C GLU A 59 -20.13 -2.08 -7.39
N SER A 60 -19.33 -1.02 -7.36
CA SER A 60 -18.12 -0.91 -8.20
C SER A 60 -17.12 -2.01 -7.89
N PHE A 61 -16.88 -2.28 -6.61
CA PHE A 61 -15.99 -3.34 -6.17
C PHE A 61 -16.43 -4.72 -6.65
N GLU A 62 -17.70 -5.07 -6.45
CA GLU A 62 -18.27 -6.36 -6.89
C GLU A 62 -18.17 -6.55 -8.40
N LYS A 63 -18.50 -5.50 -9.16
CA LYS A 63 -18.44 -5.50 -10.63
C LYS A 63 -17.04 -5.79 -11.16
N HIS A 64 -16.02 -5.22 -10.51
CA HIS A 64 -14.63 -5.29 -10.97
C HIS A 64 -13.75 -6.28 -10.19
N PHE A 65 -14.33 -7.03 -9.24
CA PHE A 65 -13.56 -7.94 -8.38
C PHE A 65 -12.74 -8.97 -9.16
N LYS A 66 -13.25 -9.47 -10.29
CA LYS A 66 -12.55 -10.41 -11.16
C LYS A 66 -11.27 -9.84 -11.80
N ASP A 67 -11.21 -8.51 -11.93
CA ASP A 67 -10.09 -7.78 -12.54
C ASP A 67 -9.00 -7.41 -11.53
N ILE A 68 -9.29 -7.61 -10.23
CA ILE A 68 -8.37 -7.31 -9.14
C ILE A 68 -7.29 -8.37 -9.02
N THR A 69 -6.05 -7.92 -8.87
CA THR A 69 -4.89 -8.78 -8.55
C THR A 69 -4.47 -8.53 -7.11
N THR A 70 -4.54 -9.56 -6.27
CA THR A 70 -4.07 -9.49 -4.88
C THR A 70 -2.54 -9.38 -4.81
N LEU A 71 -2.00 -8.89 -3.71
CA LEU A 71 -0.56 -8.69 -3.54
C LEU A 71 0.17 -10.04 -3.52
N ALA A 72 1.07 -10.28 -4.49
CA ALA A 72 1.93 -11.46 -4.58
C ALA A 72 1.15 -12.79 -4.46
N ASP A 73 -0.02 -12.90 -5.09
CA ASP A 73 -0.92 -14.05 -5.06
C ASP A 73 -1.38 -14.49 -3.65
N THR A 74 -1.29 -13.60 -2.69
CA THR A 74 -1.77 -13.81 -1.31
C THR A 74 -3.24 -13.40 -1.17
N LYS A 75 -3.75 -13.32 0.07
CA LYS A 75 -5.10 -12.80 0.34
C LYS A 75 -5.15 -11.28 0.51
N TYR A 76 -4.01 -10.61 0.50
CA TYR A 76 -3.93 -9.18 0.75
C TYR A 76 -4.32 -8.38 -0.49
N LEU A 77 -5.17 -7.38 -0.29
CA LEU A 77 -5.62 -6.46 -1.35
C LEU A 77 -5.30 -5.02 -0.93
N LEU A 78 -4.55 -4.31 -1.77
CA LEU A 78 -4.25 -2.89 -1.58
C LEU A 78 -5.41 -2.06 -2.12
N VAL A 79 -5.99 -1.23 -1.26
CA VAL A 79 -7.17 -0.41 -1.55
C VAL A 79 -6.85 1.06 -1.34
N GLU A 80 -7.12 1.87 -2.36
CA GLU A 80 -7.07 3.33 -2.29
C GLU A 80 -8.47 3.96 -2.43
N PHE A 81 -8.57 5.25 -2.13
CA PHE A 81 -9.80 6.04 -2.20
C PHE A 81 -9.54 7.41 -2.80
N TYR A 82 -10.61 8.15 -3.07
CA TYR A 82 -10.52 9.60 -3.29
C TYR A 82 -10.05 10.30 -2.02
N PHE A 83 -9.31 11.40 -2.15
CA PHE A 83 -8.74 12.08 -0.98
C PHE A 83 -9.76 12.64 -0.01
N ASP A 84 -10.95 13.00 -0.51
CA ASP A 84 -12.11 13.50 0.23
C ASP A 84 -13.10 12.40 0.65
N VAL A 85 -12.66 11.13 0.66
CA VAL A 85 -13.50 9.99 1.02
C VAL A 85 -14.04 10.11 2.44
N ASN A 86 -15.31 9.72 2.63
CA ASN A 86 -15.93 9.61 3.95
C ASN A 86 -15.51 8.33 4.69
N GLU A 87 -15.48 8.38 6.02
CA GLU A 87 -15.19 7.23 6.89
C GLU A 87 -16.06 6.02 6.58
N ASP A 88 -17.37 6.23 6.36
CA ASP A 88 -18.33 5.14 6.10
C ASP A 88 -17.97 4.35 4.84
N VAL A 89 -17.47 5.02 3.80
CA VAL A 89 -17.03 4.35 2.55
C VAL A 89 -15.78 3.51 2.79
N ILE A 90 -14.86 4.00 3.63
CA ILE A 90 -13.65 3.24 4.00
C ILE A 90 -14.04 1.98 4.79
N LEU A 91 -14.93 2.11 5.75
CA LEU A 91 -15.41 0.97 6.56
C LEU A 91 -16.20 -0.03 5.70
N GLU A 92 -17.04 0.45 4.79
CA GLU A 92 -17.74 -0.40 3.80
C GLU A 92 -16.74 -1.16 2.92
N ALA A 93 -15.65 -0.52 2.51
CA ALA A 93 -14.61 -1.18 1.72
C ALA A 93 -13.93 -2.30 2.51
N VAL A 94 -13.59 -2.05 3.78
CA VAL A 94 -13.01 -3.07 4.67
C VAL A 94 -13.94 -4.29 4.78
N GLU A 95 -15.23 -4.07 5.06
CA GLU A 95 -16.23 -5.15 5.13
C GLU A 95 -16.34 -5.91 3.80
N SER A 96 -16.46 -5.17 2.68
CA SER A 96 -16.62 -5.75 1.34
C SER A 96 -15.46 -6.64 0.94
N VAL A 97 -14.22 -6.21 1.25
CA VAL A 97 -13.01 -6.99 0.96
C VAL A 97 -12.94 -8.25 1.83
N LEU A 98 -13.28 -8.14 3.11
CA LEU A 98 -13.33 -9.29 4.03
C LEU A 98 -14.42 -10.30 3.63
N GLU A 99 -15.59 -9.85 3.16
CA GLU A 99 -16.67 -10.72 2.64
C GLU A 99 -16.20 -11.57 1.43
N LYS A 100 -15.24 -11.08 0.64
CA LYS A 100 -14.62 -11.85 -0.46
C LYS A 100 -13.50 -12.80 0.00
N GLY A 101 -13.23 -12.88 1.30
CA GLY A 101 -12.14 -13.70 1.86
C GLY A 101 -10.75 -13.11 1.66
N CYS A 102 -10.67 -11.85 1.25
CA CYS A 102 -9.43 -11.07 1.15
C CYS A 102 -9.18 -10.26 2.43
N ILE A 103 -7.98 -9.76 2.59
CA ILE A 103 -7.55 -8.93 3.72
C ILE A 103 -7.22 -7.54 3.18
N PRO A 104 -7.97 -6.49 3.57
CA PRO A 104 -7.72 -5.15 3.06
C PRO A 104 -6.47 -4.52 3.68
N ILE A 105 -5.67 -3.89 2.84
CA ILE A 105 -4.61 -2.95 3.22
C ILE A 105 -5.01 -1.59 2.68
N ILE A 106 -5.25 -0.62 3.56
CA ILE A 106 -5.55 0.75 3.15
C ILE A 106 -4.24 1.43 2.75
N ALA A 107 -4.15 1.84 1.48
CA ALA A 107 -3.01 2.57 0.95
C ALA A 107 -3.01 4.00 1.49
N HIS A 108 -1.83 4.49 1.84
CA HIS A 108 -1.56 5.89 2.22
C HIS A 108 -2.68 6.59 3.01
N PRO A 109 -3.18 6.00 4.14
CA PRO A 109 -4.29 6.55 4.92
C PRO A 109 -4.05 8.00 5.37
N GLU A 110 -2.82 8.38 5.61
CA GLU A 110 -2.41 9.71 6.02
C GLU A 110 -2.74 10.81 4.99
N ARG A 111 -3.08 10.43 3.76
CA ARG A 111 -3.43 11.37 2.67
C ARG A 111 -4.93 11.61 2.55
N PHE A 112 -5.78 10.82 3.23
CA PHE A 112 -7.23 10.98 3.19
C PHE A 112 -7.71 11.94 4.28
N GLU A 113 -8.62 12.85 3.93
CA GLU A 113 -9.21 13.81 4.87
C GLU A 113 -9.86 13.11 6.07
N ALA A 114 -10.46 11.94 5.87
CA ALA A 114 -11.04 11.14 6.93
C ALA A 114 -10.04 10.81 8.05
N PHE A 115 -8.81 10.40 7.72
CA PHE A 115 -7.77 10.13 8.73
C PHE A 115 -7.12 11.39 9.29
N GLN A 116 -7.02 12.45 8.49
CA GLN A 116 -6.46 13.74 8.94
C GLN A 116 -7.37 14.43 9.96
N THR A 117 -8.68 14.21 9.87
CA THR A 117 -9.67 14.76 10.81
C THR A 117 -9.99 13.83 11.97
N ASN A 118 -9.85 12.51 11.78
CA ASN A 118 -10.16 11.49 12.78
C ASN A 118 -9.21 10.28 12.69
N THR A 119 -8.10 10.31 13.42
CA THR A 119 -7.15 9.18 13.46
C THR A 119 -7.68 7.96 14.22
N GLU A 120 -8.82 8.06 14.96
CA GLU A 120 -9.49 6.91 15.57
C GLU A 120 -10.11 5.95 14.53
N LEU A 121 -10.20 6.35 13.29
CA LEU A 121 -10.56 5.46 12.18
C LEU A 121 -9.55 4.32 12.01
N ALA A 122 -8.26 4.59 12.25
CA ALA A 122 -7.19 3.60 12.11
C ALA A 122 -7.36 2.37 13.03
N PRO A 123 -7.50 2.50 14.36
CA PRO A 123 -7.75 1.35 15.23
C PRO A 123 -9.07 0.61 14.88
N ARG A 124 -10.12 1.29 14.44
CA ARG A 124 -11.37 0.63 14.02
C ARG A 124 -11.12 -0.31 12.84
N ILE A 125 -10.39 0.13 11.82
CA ILE A 125 -10.03 -0.70 10.66
C ILE A 125 -9.20 -1.91 11.09
N ILE A 126 -8.26 -1.73 11.99
CA ILE A 126 -7.42 -2.80 12.52
C ILE A 126 -8.24 -3.83 13.30
N GLU A 127 -9.18 -3.39 14.14
CA GLU A 127 -10.12 -4.24 14.88
C GLU A 127 -11.01 -5.06 13.94
N MET A 128 -11.42 -4.50 12.80
CA MET A 128 -12.15 -5.22 11.76
C MET A 128 -11.30 -6.25 11.02
N GLY A 129 -9.97 -6.20 11.12
CA GLY A 129 -9.04 -7.12 10.45
C GLY A 129 -8.34 -6.54 9.23
N GLY A 130 -8.42 -5.23 9.02
CA GLY A 130 -7.68 -4.50 7.99
C GLY A 130 -6.28 -4.07 8.45
N TYR A 131 -5.46 -3.64 7.52
CA TYR A 131 -4.10 -3.15 7.73
C TYR A 131 -3.91 -1.78 7.07
N LEU A 132 -2.86 -1.07 7.47
CA LEU A 132 -2.55 0.26 6.97
C LEU A 132 -1.13 0.29 6.39
N GLN A 133 -0.99 0.80 5.15
CA GLN A 133 0.29 1.03 4.49
C GLN A 133 0.52 2.54 4.32
N MET A 134 1.57 3.07 4.93
CA MET A 134 1.96 4.47 4.83
C MET A 134 2.91 4.70 3.65
N ASN A 135 2.84 5.87 3.03
CA ASN A 135 3.79 6.27 1.99
C ASN A 135 5.11 6.79 2.57
N LYS A 136 6.22 6.39 1.95
CA LYS A 136 7.54 6.93 2.29
C LYS A 136 7.62 8.45 2.14
N GLY A 137 7.03 9.00 1.09
CA GLY A 137 7.03 10.45 0.83
C GLY A 137 6.33 11.24 1.94
N SER A 138 5.26 10.67 2.51
CA SER A 138 4.57 11.24 3.67
C SER A 138 5.49 11.26 4.90
N ILE A 139 6.22 10.17 5.14
CA ILE A 139 7.24 10.10 6.21
C ILE A 139 8.31 11.15 6.02
N LEU A 140 8.76 11.38 4.78
CA LEU A 140 9.79 12.37 4.45
C LEU A 140 9.27 13.82 4.52
N GLY A 141 7.95 14.02 4.44
CA GLY A 141 7.30 15.33 4.57
C GLY A 141 6.95 15.98 3.23
N ASP A 142 6.90 15.21 2.15
CA ASP A 142 6.69 15.69 0.78
C ASP A 142 5.27 16.26 0.54
N TYR A 143 4.29 15.97 1.43
CA TYR A 143 2.87 16.29 1.22
C TYR A 143 2.32 17.34 2.20
N GLY A 144 3.19 18.10 2.88
CA GLY A 144 2.80 19.23 3.71
C GLY A 144 2.54 18.88 5.19
N SER A 145 2.18 19.90 5.97
CA SER A 145 2.12 19.80 7.44
C SER A 145 1.00 18.90 7.94
N ILE A 146 -0.21 18.99 7.36
CA ILE A 146 -1.37 18.21 7.80
C ILE A 146 -1.08 16.70 7.66
N VAL A 147 -0.59 16.28 6.48
CA VAL A 147 -0.18 14.90 6.25
C VAL A 147 0.92 14.48 7.23
N LYS A 148 1.90 15.35 7.47
CA LYS A 148 2.99 15.09 8.41
C LYS A 148 2.49 14.88 9.83
N ASP A 149 1.53 15.67 10.31
CA ASP A 149 0.96 15.53 11.66
C ASP A 149 0.22 14.19 11.80
N THR A 150 -0.56 13.79 10.78
CA THR A 150 -1.21 12.47 10.70
C THR A 150 -0.19 11.33 10.69
N VAL A 151 0.91 11.47 9.93
CA VAL A 151 2.02 10.49 9.91
C VAL A 151 2.58 10.27 11.31
N TYR A 152 2.88 11.36 12.05
CA TYR A 152 3.46 11.26 13.38
C TYR A 152 2.49 10.62 14.38
N ASP A 153 1.20 10.97 14.35
CA ASP A 153 0.18 10.36 15.21
C ASP A 153 0.08 8.84 14.95
N LEU A 154 -0.08 8.44 13.69
CA LEU A 154 -0.22 7.03 13.34
C LEU A 154 1.04 6.19 13.65
N LEU A 155 2.24 6.74 13.43
CA LEU A 155 3.50 6.05 13.74
C LEU A 155 3.76 5.98 15.25
N ASP A 156 3.49 7.04 16.01
CA ASP A 156 3.67 7.07 17.47
C ASP A 156 2.77 6.03 18.16
N ARG A 157 1.53 5.93 17.70
CA ARG A 157 0.55 4.94 18.16
C ARG A 157 0.77 3.52 17.61
N ARG A 158 1.79 3.30 16.77
CA ARG A 158 2.12 1.98 16.19
C ARG A 158 1.00 1.37 15.32
N LEU A 159 0.21 2.19 14.68
CA LEU A 159 -0.95 1.77 13.88
C LEU A 159 -0.59 1.40 12.43
N ILE A 160 0.64 1.71 11.99
CA ILE A 160 1.11 1.38 10.64
C ILE A 160 1.75 0.00 10.60
N HIS A 161 1.39 -0.76 9.58
CA HIS A 161 1.81 -2.14 9.37
C HIS A 161 2.86 -2.30 8.28
N LEU A 162 2.77 -1.48 7.23
CA LEU A 162 3.61 -1.53 6.04
C LEU A 162 4.01 -0.12 5.60
N VAL A 163 5.12 -0.01 4.88
CA VAL A 163 5.50 1.22 4.20
C VAL A 163 5.69 0.94 2.73
N GLY A 164 5.02 1.71 1.87
CA GLY A 164 5.16 1.66 0.42
C GLY A 164 5.98 2.82 -0.13
N SER A 165 6.67 2.62 -1.24
CA SER A 165 7.36 3.71 -1.94
C SER A 165 6.39 4.62 -2.68
N ASP A 166 5.28 4.07 -3.14
CA ASP A 166 4.31 4.73 -4.02
C ASP A 166 5.04 5.39 -5.22
N ALA A 167 5.97 4.63 -5.80
CA ALA A 167 6.88 5.13 -6.84
C ALA A 167 6.17 5.27 -8.18
N HIS A 168 6.32 6.44 -8.82
CA HIS A 168 5.71 6.73 -10.11
C HIS A 168 6.72 7.26 -11.14
N ASN A 169 7.90 7.67 -10.69
CA ASN A 169 8.94 8.24 -11.55
C ASN A 169 10.32 8.21 -10.85
N LEU A 170 11.35 8.66 -11.57
CA LEU A 170 12.74 8.69 -11.06
C LEU A 170 13.15 10.07 -10.48
N ARG A 171 12.21 10.99 -10.27
CA ARG A 171 12.52 12.35 -9.79
C ARG A 171 12.09 12.55 -8.34
N ASN A 172 10.79 12.72 -8.11
CA ASN A 172 10.22 13.03 -6.80
C ASN A 172 9.44 11.85 -6.17
N ARG A 173 9.00 10.88 -6.98
CA ARG A 173 8.32 9.66 -6.49
C ARG A 173 9.11 8.42 -6.91
N TYR A 174 10.39 8.39 -6.52
CA TYR A 174 11.34 7.31 -6.82
C TYR A 174 11.22 6.15 -5.81
N PRO A 175 11.68 4.92 -6.15
CA PRO A 175 11.39 3.73 -5.33
C PRO A 175 12.28 3.54 -4.10
N ALA A 176 13.37 4.34 -3.90
CA ALA A 176 14.28 4.15 -2.76
C ALA A 176 13.57 4.34 -1.40
N MET A 177 13.85 3.45 -0.44
CA MET A 177 13.18 3.37 0.86
C MET A 177 14.07 3.72 2.05
N TYR A 178 15.39 3.73 1.85
CA TYR A 178 16.38 3.83 2.93
C TYR A 178 16.21 5.07 3.82
N GLU A 179 15.99 6.24 3.23
CA GLU A 179 15.85 7.49 3.97
C GLU A 179 14.64 7.47 4.91
N SER A 180 13.50 6.96 4.43
CA SER A 180 12.29 6.82 5.25
C SER A 180 12.46 5.77 6.35
N PHE A 181 13.17 4.67 6.06
CA PHE A 181 13.54 3.68 7.08
C PHE A 181 14.38 4.28 8.20
N GLU A 182 15.45 5.00 7.88
CA GLU A 182 16.31 5.63 8.87
C GLU A 182 15.56 6.70 9.68
N LYS A 183 14.64 7.43 9.06
CA LYS A 183 13.80 8.39 9.76
C LYS A 183 12.87 7.71 10.77
N VAL A 184 12.15 6.65 10.39
CA VAL A 184 11.31 5.88 11.32
C VAL A 184 12.15 5.25 12.42
N LYS A 185 13.29 4.68 12.10
CA LYS A 185 14.24 4.09 13.06
C LYS A 185 14.69 5.11 14.10
N THR A 186 15.01 6.32 13.68
CA THR A 186 15.51 7.39 14.53
C THR A 186 14.45 7.91 15.50
N TYR A 187 13.23 8.17 15.00
CA TYR A 187 12.18 8.82 15.78
C TYR A 187 11.25 7.85 16.50
N PHE A 188 11.05 6.64 15.95
CA PHE A 188 10.07 5.66 16.46
C PHE A 188 10.69 4.32 16.89
N GLY A 189 12.00 4.16 16.72
CA GLY A 189 12.78 3.02 17.20
C GLY A 189 13.03 1.92 16.17
N SER A 190 14.20 1.27 16.32
CA SER A 190 14.73 0.27 15.37
C SER A 190 13.82 -0.95 15.19
N SER A 191 13.24 -1.45 16.28
CA SER A 191 12.36 -2.63 16.23
C SER A 191 11.10 -2.37 15.41
N TYR A 192 10.50 -1.18 15.56
CA TYR A 192 9.32 -0.81 14.80
C TYR A 192 9.65 -0.57 13.32
N ALA A 193 10.73 0.14 13.02
CA ALA A 193 11.19 0.31 11.65
C ALA A 193 11.40 -1.03 10.96
N LYS A 194 12.14 -1.97 11.57
CA LYS A 194 12.33 -3.32 11.03
C LYS A 194 11.01 -4.04 10.79
N ARG A 195 10.08 -3.93 11.73
CA ARG A 195 8.77 -4.59 11.62
C ARG A 195 8.01 -4.14 10.37
N ILE A 196 7.86 -2.81 10.14
CA ILE A 196 7.00 -2.29 9.07
C ILE A 196 7.69 -2.22 7.70
N PHE A 197 9.04 -2.26 7.63
CA PHE A 197 9.78 -2.23 6.37
C PHE A 197 10.29 -3.60 5.91
N ASN A 198 10.45 -4.57 6.83
CA ASN A 198 11.03 -5.87 6.53
C ASN A 198 10.14 -7.04 6.98
N GLU A 199 9.88 -7.18 8.31
CA GLU A 199 9.25 -8.38 8.86
C GLU A 199 7.78 -8.55 8.39
N ASN A 200 7.01 -7.47 8.37
CA ASN A 200 5.62 -7.52 7.92
C ASN A 200 5.50 -7.70 6.40
N PRO A 201 6.28 -7.00 5.54
CA PRO A 201 6.34 -7.33 4.11
C PRO A 201 6.72 -8.79 3.84
N GLU A 202 7.72 -9.34 4.55
CA GLU A 202 8.12 -10.75 4.41
C GLU A 202 6.98 -11.71 4.79
N LYS A 203 6.27 -11.45 5.90
CA LYS A 203 5.09 -12.23 6.29
C LYS A 203 4.00 -12.17 5.23
N LEU A 204 3.72 -10.98 4.68
CA LEU A 204 2.74 -10.80 3.61
C LEU A 204 3.09 -11.66 2.39
N LEU A 205 4.34 -11.59 1.92
CA LEU A 205 4.82 -12.37 0.78
C LEU A 205 4.68 -13.88 0.99
N ASN A 206 4.80 -14.33 2.23
CA ASN A 206 4.61 -15.74 2.61
C ASN A 206 3.15 -16.10 2.95
N GLY A 207 2.19 -15.20 2.72
CA GLY A 207 0.77 -15.41 3.05
C GLY A 207 0.48 -15.50 4.55
N GLY A 208 1.43 -15.11 5.39
CA GLY A 208 1.31 -15.08 6.84
C GLY A 208 0.55 -13.85 7.35
N LYS A 209 0.25 -13.84 8.64
CA LYS A 209 -0.41 -12.70 9.29
C LYS A 209 0.62 -11.58 9.57
N VAL A 210 0.34 -10.40 9.04
CA VAL A 210 1.13 -9.17 9.23
C VAL A 210 1.00 -8.61 10.64
#